data_c1a5d4bd564045fe0944684d7f3b744b
#
_entry.id   c1a5d4bd564045fe0944684d7f3b744b
#
_cell.length_a   1.000
_cell.length_b   1.000
_cell.length_c   1.000
_cell.angle_alpha   90.00
_cell.angle_beta   90.00
_cell.angle_gamma   90.00
#
_symmetry.space_group_name_H-M   'P 1'
#
loop_
_entity.id
_entity.type
_entity.pdbx_description
1 polymer ?
#
loop_
_entity_poly.entity_id
_entity_poly.type
_entity_poly.pdbx_seq_one_letter_code
_entity_poly.pdbx_strand_id
1 'polypeptide(L)'
;MTDTTLPKVVFYGSSSFTLWRELERSFPQIQAINLGFGGSTLAACAWFFKRVVPRHRPAMVVLYAGDNDLGDGRTPEEVVLFYENLVAAIRSSLGNIPVCFISIKLSVARLHLRGSIEYANDCINRLVTHQGPPLSFLDLYYPMLDERGNPQPALFEPDGLHLSAQGYALWQQEISIHLKHILRPHSYPHQ
;
A
#
# COMPACT_ATOMS: atom_id res chain seq x y z
N MET A 1 9.90 -19.98 -26.79
CA MET A 1 9.75 -20.25 -25.35
C MET A 1 9.53 -18.91 -24.69
N THR A 2 8.31 -18.58 -24.34
CA THR A 2 8.01 -17.37 -23.55
C THR A 2 8.51 -17.62 -22.15
N ASP A 3 9.54 -16.88 -21.75
CA ASP A 3 10.07 -16.89 -20.39
C ASP A 3 8.96 -16.40 -19.45
N THR A 4 8.25 -17.34 -18.81
CA THR A 4 7.12 -17.06 -17.91
C THR A 4 7.64 -16.79 -16.49
N THR A 5 8.62 -15.90 -16.38
CA THR A 5 9.02 -15.43 -15.05
C THR A 5 7.88 -14.60 -14.47
N LEU A 6 7.47 -14.94 -13.24
CA LEU A 6 6.44 -14.21 -12.51
C LEU A 6 6.83 -12.72 -12.38
N PRO A 7 5.87 -11.78 -12.54
CA PRO A 7 6.16 -10.37 -12.38
C PRO A 7 6.62 -10.05 -10.95
N LYS A 8 7.70 -9.28 -10.84
CA LYS A 8 8.20 -8.81 -9.54
C LYS A 8 7.31 -7.69 -9.01
N VAL A 9 6.77 -7.85 -7.83
CA VAL A 9 5.98 -6.83 -7.14
C VAL A 9 6.65 -6.52 -5.81
N VAL A 10 7.04 -5.26 -5.65
CA VAL A 10 7.62 -4.78 -4.39
C VAL A 10 6.51 -4.25 -3.49
N PHE A 11 6.47 -4.73 -2.26
CA PHE A 11 5.67 -4.20 -1.16
C PHE A 11 6.56 -3.28 -0.32
N TYR A 12 6.28 -1.98 -0.34
CA TYR A 12 7.13 -0.96 0.24
C TYR A 12 6.35 -0.07 1.21
N GLY A 13 6.87 0.12 2.42
CA GLY A 13 6.23 0.97 3.41
C GLY A 13 6.46 0.52 4.86
N SER A 14 5.41 0.55 5.68
CA SER A 14 5.51 0.50 7.14
C SER A 14 5.56 -0.92 7.74
N SER A 15 5.45 -0.97 9.07
CA SER A 15 5.45 -2.19 9.87
C SER A 15 4.40 -3.21 9.46
N SER A 16 3.28 -2.79 8.86
CA SER A 16 2.28 -3.72 8.33
C SER A 16 2.84 -4.66 7.28
N PHE A 17 3.83 -4.23 6.49
CA PHE A 17 4.56 -5.14 5.60
C PHE A 17 5.70 -5.84 6.33
N THR A 18 6.49 -5.14 7.16
CA THR A 18 7.62 -5.74 7.89
C THR A 18 7.18 -6.95 8.71
N LEU A 19 6.05 -6.84 9.39
CA LEU A 19 5.52 -7.88 10.28
C LEU A 19 4.73 -8.98 9.55
N TRP A 20 4.45 -8.81 8.27
CA TRP A 20 3.80 -9.84 7.46
C TRP A 20 4.80 -10.91 7.04
N ARG A 21 5.07 -11.85 7.93
CA ARG A 21 6.10 -12.89 7.75
C ARG A 21 5.89 -13.77 6.51
N GLU A 22 4.63 -14.04 6.15
CA GLU A 22 4.27 -14.90 5.03
C GLU A 22 3.97 -14.11 3.74
N LEU A 23 4.29 -12.80 3.69
CA LEU A 23 3.94 -11.93 2.56
C LEU A 23 4.35 -12.52 1.21
N GLU A 24 5.58 -12.98 1.09
CA GLU A 24 6.12 -13.52 -0.18
C GLU A 24 5.40 -14.80 -0.61
N ARG A 25 4.96 -15.62 0.35
CA ARG A 25 4.19 -16.84 0.09
C ARG A 25 2.70 -16.59 -0.13
N SER A 26 2.20 -15.47 0.35
CA SER A 26 0.78 -15.10 0.26
C SER A 26 0.31 -14.82 -1.18
N PHE A 27 1.25 -14.56 -2.10
CA PHE A 27 0.95 -14.15 -3.48
C PHE A 27 1.69 -15.04 -4.50
N PRO A 28 1.29 -16.32 -4.66
CA PRO A 28 2.01 -17.28 -5.52
C PRO A 28 1.98 -16.92 -7.01
N GLN A 29 1.12 -15.97 -7.42
CA GLN A 29 0.99 -15.51 -8.81
C GLN A 29 2.01 -14.43 -9.19
N ILE A 30 2.84 -13.97 -8.26
CA ILE A 30 3.86 -12.95 -8.45
C ILE A 30 5.15 -13.36 -7.74
N GLN A 31 6.26 -12.72 -8.07
CA GLN A 31 7.45 -12.70 -7.22
C GLN A 31 7.33 -11.52 -6.27
N ALA A 32 6.68 -11.73 -5.12
CA ALA A 32 6.56 -10.70 -4.11
C ALA A 32 7.91 -10.44 -3.42
N ILE A 33 8.22 -9.17 -3.16
CA ILE A 33 9.44 -8.74 -2.48
C ILE A 33 9.01 -7.79 -1.35
N ASN A 34 9.25 -8.19 -0.11
CA ASN A 34 8.92 -7.38 1.06
C ASN A 34 10.06 -6.41 1.38
N LEU A 35 9.82 -5.12 1.20
CA LEU A 35 10.72 -4.03 1.55
C LEU A 35 10.09 -3.09 2.58
N GLY A 36 9.20 -3.62 3.42
CA GLY A 36 8.66 -2.88 4.57
C GLY A 36 9.73 -2.62 5.62
N PHE A 37 9.67 -1.47 6.28
CA PHE A 37 10.50 -1.15 7.43
C PHE A 37 9.68 -0.51 8.55
N GLY A 38 9.90 -0.98 9.80
CA GLY A 38 9.10 -0.57 10.96
C GLY A 38 9.19 0.93 11.24
N GLY A 39 8.06 1.54 11.63
CA GLY A 39 7.99 2.96 11.95
C GLY A 39 8.13 3.90 10.74
N SER A 40 8.12 3.39 9.51
CA SER A 40 8.31 4.23 8.33
C SER A 40 7.15 5.20 8.13
N THR A 41 7.52 6.44 7.81
CA THR A 41 6.63 7.49 7.32
C THR A 41 6.68 7.55 5.79
N LEU A 42 5.71 8.19 5.15
CA LEU A 42 5.76 8.47 3.70
C LEU A 42 6.97 9.33 3.33
N ALA A 43 7.34 10.28 4.20
CA ALA A 43 8.56 11.08 4.03
C ALA A 43 9.82 10.19 4.01
N ALA A 44 9.95 9.25 4.95
CA ALA A 44 11.05 8.30 4.98
C ALA A 44 11.03 7.36 3.76
N CYS A 45 9.84 6.89 3.36
CA CYS A 45 9.68 6.09 2.15
C CYS A 45 10.20 6.84 0.91
N ALA A 46 9.83 8.12 0.73
CA ALA A 46 10.30 8.93 -0.39
C ALA A 46 11.83 9.11 -0.37
N TRP A 47 12.40 9.36 0.81
CA TRP A 47 13.84 9.57 0.99
C TRP A 47 14.67 8.32 0.64
N PHE A 48 14.24 7.15 1.09
CA PHE A 48 14.99 5.91 0.90
C PHE A 48 14.68 5.21 -0.42
N PHE A 49 13.61 5.57 -1.12
CA PHE A 49 13.10 4.86 -2.29
C PHE A 49 14.19 4.56 -3.32
N LYS A 50 14.90 5.59 -3.77
CA LYS A 50 15.93 5.48 -4.85
C LYS A 50 17.09 4.54 -4.50
N ARG A 51 17.36 4.34 -3.21
CA ARG A 51 18.45 3.47 -2.73
C ARG A 51 18.03 2.03 -2.59
N VAL A 52 16.73 1.78 -2.33
CA VAL A 52 16.23 0.47 -1.89
C VAL A 52 15.47 -0.25 -3.01
N VAL A 53 14.52 0.41 -3.67
CA VAL A 53 13.56 -0.25 -4.54
C VAL A 53 14.06 -0.50 -5.97
N PRO A 54 14.69 0.46 -6.68
CA PRO A 54 14.97 0.32 -8.11
C PRO A 54 15.91 -0.85 -8.47
N ARG A 55 16.80 -1.24 -7.56
CA ARG A 55 17.70 -2.40 -7.77
C ARG A 55 16.97 -3.71 -8.02
N HIS A 56 15.72 -3.84 -7.53
CA HIS A 56 14.89 -5.03 -7.71
C HIS A 56 14.20 -5.07 -9.07
N ARG A 57 14.16 -3.93 -9.81
CA ARG A 57 13.50 -3.79 -11.12
C ARG A 57 12.06 -4.31 -11.07
N PRO A 58 11.21 -3.80 -10.18
CA PRO A 58 9.84 -4.27 -10.04
C PRO A 58 9.00 -3.91 -11.25
N ALA A 59 8.05 -4.79 -11.60
CA ALA A 59 6.99 -4.52 -12.54
C ALA A 59 5.84 -3.70 -11.93
N MET A 60 5.75 -3.67 -10.58
CA MET A 60 4.74 -2.93 -9.83
C MET A 60 5.24 -2.64 -8.42
N VAL A 61 4.78 -1.54 -7.84
CA VAL A 61 5.00 -1.21 -6.42
C VAL A 61 3.66 -1.11 -5.69
N VAL A 62 3.55 -1.80 -4.56
CA VAL A 62 2.43 -1.69 -3.61
C VAL A 62 2.93 -0.90 -2.41
N LEU A 63 2.27 0.20 -2.10
CA LEU A 63 2.64 1.15 -1.04
C LEU A 63 1.67 1.08 0.13
N TYR A 64 2.20 1.05 1.34
CA TYR A 64 1.44 1.27 2.56
C TYR A 64 2.25 2.04 3.59
N ALA A 65 1.91 3.28 3.83
CA ALA A 65 2.43 4.15 4.88
C ALA A 65 1.48 5.34 5.09
N GLY A 66 1.73 6.19 6.08
CA GLY A 66 0.95 7.39 6.38
C GLY A 66 0.33 7.36 7.78
N ASP A 67 0.08 6.18 8.34
CA ASP A 67 -0.44 6.06 9.71
C ASP A 67 0.59 6.49 10.76
N ASN A 68 1.88 6.29 10.51
CA ASN A 68 2.95 6.80 11.38
C ASN A 68 3.13 8.31 11.22
N ASP A 69 3.02 8.84 10.01
CA ASP A 69 3.07 10.28 9.76
C ASP A 69 2.02 11.00 10.62
N LEU A 70 0.76 10.55 10.55
CA LEU A 70 -0.35 11.11 11.35
C LEU A 70 -0.14 10.86 12.85
N GLY A 71 0.37 9.67 13.21
CA GLY A 71 0.69 9.33 14.60
C GLY A 71 1.80 10.19 15.20
N ASP A 72 2.73 10.67 14.40
CA ASP A 72 3.82 11.57 14.77
C ASP A 72 3.40 13.06 14.72
N GLY A 73 2.12 13.33 14.47
CA GLY A 73 1.54 14.68 14.47
C GLY A 73 1.65 15.44 13.15
N ARG A 74 1.96 14.77 12.04
CA ARG A 74 1.89 15.37 10.72
C ARG A 74 0.44 15.62 10.32
N THR A 75 0.22 16.67 9.54
CA THR A 75 -1.11 16.96 9.01
C THR A 75 -1.45 16.04 7.82
N PRO A 76 -2.73 15.83 7.52
CA PRO A 76 -3.12 15.08 6.32
C PRO A 76 -2.56 15.66 5.02
N GLU A 77 -2.42 17.00 4.92
CA GLU A 77 -1.84 17.68 3.76
C GLU A 77 -0.35 17.34 3.60
N GLU A 78 0.41 17.25 4.71
CA GLU A 78 1.80 16.79 4.68
C GLU A 78 1.87 15.33 4.20
N VAL A 79 0.95 14.46 4.64
CA VAL A 79 0.87 13.07 4.18
C VAL A 79 0.64 12.99 2.69
N VAL A 80 -0.27 13.79 2.14
CA VAL A 80 -0.53 13.87 0.69
C VAL A 80 0.72 14.35 -0.05
N LEU A 81 1.37 15.41 0.44
CA LEU A 81 2.60 15.94 -0.15
C LEU A 81 3.71 14.87 -0.19
N PHE A 82 3.90 14.10 0.89
CA PHE A 82 4.89 13.04 0.94
C PHE A 82 4.55 11.87 0.01
N TYR A 83 3.25 11.57 -0.16
CA TYR A 83 2.80 10.60 -1.15
C TYR A 83 3.16 11.06 -2.58
N GLU A 84 2.88 12.30 -2.94
CA GLU A 84 3.23 12.87 -4.25
C GLU A 84 4.75 12.83 -4.50
N ASN A 85 5.56 13.17 -3.49
CA ASN A 85 7.01 13.08 -3.56
C ASN A 85 7.49 11.65 -3.79
N LEU A 86 6.86 10.66 -3.13
CA LEU A 86 7.18 9.25 -3.32
C LEU A 86 6.80 8.79 -4.75
N VAL A 87 5.63 9.15 -5.25
CA VAL A 87 5.22 8.85 -6.64
C VAL A 87 6.17 9.49 -7.65
N ALA A 88 6.60 10.73 -7.42
CA ALA A 88 7.59 11.39 -8.27
C ALA A 88 8.96 10.66 -8.25
N ALA A 89 9.40 10.18 -7.08
CA ALA A 89 10.61 9.38 -6.94
C ALA A 89 10.51 8.04 -7.68
N ILE A 90 9.34 7.38 -7.63
CA ILE A 90 9.05 6.14 -8.38
C ILE A 90 9.16 6.41 -9.88
N ARG A 91 8.43 7.40 -10.38
CA ARG A 91 8.42 7.76 -11.81
C ARG A 91 9.79 8.11 -12.34
N SER A 92 10.57 8.88 -11.57
CA SER A 92 11.93 9.27 -11.98
C SER A 92 12.92 8.10 -12.04
N SER A 93 12.68 7.03 -11.26
CA SER A 93 13.61 5.90 -11.12
C SER A 93 13.20 4.66 -11.93
N LEU A 94 11.90 4.45 -12.10
CA LEU A 94 11.33 3.22 -12.67
C LEU A 94 10.42 3.49 -13.87
N GLY A 95 10.19 4.75 -14.22
CA GLY A 95 9.26 5.11 -15.29
C GLY A 95 7.81 4.93 -14.87
N ASN A 96 6.95 4.68 -15.85
CA ASN A 96 5.49 4.64 -15.67
C ASN A 96 4.98 3.24 -15.31
N ILE A 97 5.56 2.61 -14.28
CA ILE A 97 5.10 1.31 -13.79
C ILE A 97 3.84 1.47 -12.91
N PRO A 98 3.00 0.42 -12.79
CA PRO A 98 1.88 0.40 -11.85
C PRO A 98 2.30 0.66 -10.41
N VAL A 99 1.55 1.55 -9.74
CA VAL A 99 1.70 1.85 -8.32
C VAL A 99 0.34 1.76 -7.65
N CYS A 100 0.22 0.90 -6.65
CA CYS A 100 -0.97 0.77 -5.82
C CYS A 100 -0.71 1.36 -4.45
N PHE A 101 -1.49 2.35 -4.04
CA PHE A 101 -1.50 2.82 -2.65
C PHE A 101 -2.64 2.15 -1.90
N ILE A 102 -2.30 1.47 -0.80
CA ILE A 102 -3.29 0.92 0.13
C ILE A 102 -3.71 2.04 1.09
N SER A 103 -5.02 2.25 1.26
CA SER A 103 -5.57 3.23 2.18
C SER A 103 -4.99 3.07 3.60
N ILE A 104 -4.77 4.19 4.28
CA ILE A 104 -4.35 4.19 5.67
C ILE A 104 -5.48 3.58 6.50
N LYS A 105 -5.20 2.49 7.21
CA LYS A 105 -6.18 1.81 8.07
C LYS A 105 -6.48 2.62 9.33
N LEU A 106 -7.72 2.54 9.81
CA LEU A 106 -8.05 2.99 11.16
C LEU A 106 -7.80 1.83 12.13
N SER A 107 -6.80 1.98 12.99
CA SER A 107 -6.51 1.02 14.05
C SER A 107 -7.16 1.44 15.37
N VAL A 108 -7.37 0.47 16.28
CA VAL A 108 -7.93 0.73 17.60
C VAL A 108 -7.10 1.75 18.37
N ALA A 109 -5.77 1.59 18.34
CA ALA A 109 -4.82 2.49 19.00
C ALA A 109 -4.82 3.92 18.44
N ARG A 110 -5.28 4.11 17.21
CA ARG A 110 -5.30 5.40 16.51
C ARG A 110 -6.70 5.92 16.21
N LEU A 111 -7.71 5.47 16.97
CA LEU A 111 -9.10 5.87 16.80
C LEU A 111 -9.28 7.39 16.87
N HIS A 112 -8.48 8.07 17.68
CA HIS A 112 -8.47 9.53 17.81
C HIS A 112 -8.01 10.27 16.54
N LEU A 113 -7.36 9.58 15.59
CA LEU A 113 -6.91 10.13 14.30
C LEU A 113 -7.91 9.88 13.15
N ARG A 114 -9.10 9.33 13.43
CA ARG A 114 -10.11 9.00 12.42
C ARG A 114 -10.27 10.06 11.35
N GLY A 115 -10.60 11.29 11.74
CA GLY A 115 -10.85 12.37 10.80
C GLY A 115 -9.65 12.71 9.93
N SER A 116 -8.44 12.67 10.50
CA SER A 116 -7.19 12.89 9.75
C SER A 116 -6.91 11.76 8.77
N ILE A 117 -7.18 10.50 9.16
CA ILE A 117 -6.99 9.32 8.31
C ILE A 117 -7.99 9.36 7.14
N GLU A 118 -9.28 9.61 7.42
CA GLU A 118 -10.32 9.70 6.39
C GLU A 118 -10.00 10.80 5.38
N TYR A 119 -9.61 11.98 5.86
CA TYR A 119 -9.28 13.11 4.99
C TYR A 119 -8.04 12.84 4.13
N ALA A 120 -6.97 12.26 4.71
CA ALA A 120 -5.78 11.89 3.95
C ALA A 120 -6.08 10.83 2.88
N ASN A 121 -6.83 9.78 3.22
CA ASN A 121 -7.26 8.74 2.29
C ASN A 121 -8.09 9.33 1.13
N ASP A 122 -9.02 10.21 1.45
CA ASP A 122 -9.89 10.85 0.46
C ASP A 122 -9.09 11.76 -0.50
N CYS A 123 -8.14 12.53 0.02
CA CYS A 123 -7.27 13.36 -0.80
C CYS A 123 -6.37 12.52 -1.72
N ILE A 124 -5.74 11.45 -1.21
CA ILE A 124 -4.90 10.56 -2.00
C ILE A 124 -5.75 9.84 -3.06
N ASN A 125 -6.94 9.35 -2.71
CA ASN A 125 -7.83 8.67 -3.66
C ASN A 125 -8.27 9.61 -4.79
N ARG A 126 -8.64 10.85 -4.47
CA ARG A 126 -8.97 11.87 -5.50
C ARG A 126 -7.79 12.16 -6.41
N LEU A 127 -6.58 12.27 -5.87
CA LEU A 127 -5.36 12.49 -6.64
C LEU A 127 -5.08 11.31 -7.58
N VAL A 128 -5.17 10.08 -7.07
CA VAL A 128 -5.00 8.85 -7.86
C VAL A 128 -6.06 8.78 -8.97
N THR A 129 -7.31 9.06 -8.66
CA THR A 129 -8.41 9.05 -9.64
C THR A 129 -8.21 10.12 -10.72
N HIS A 130 -7.76 11.31 -10.36
CA HIS A 130 -7.49 12.40 -11.30
C HIS A 130 -6.31 12.09 -12.24
N GLN A 131 -5.23 11.51 -11.70
CA GLN A 131 -4.06 11.14 -12.51
C GLN A 131 -4.31 9.87 -13.35
N GLY A 132 -5.20 8.99 -12.90
CA GLY A 132 -5.53 7.73 -13.57
C GLY A 132 -4.38 6.71 -13.61
N PRO A 133 -4.53 5.66 -14.42
CA PRO A 133 -3.50 4.64 -14.57
C PRO A 133 -2.16 5.24 -15.00
N PRO A 134 -1.03 4.69 -14.50
CA PRO A 134 -0.92 3.42 -13.78
C PRO A 134 -1.01 3.54 -12.24
N LEU A 135 -1.51 4.65 -11.72
CA LEU A 135 -1.79 4.75 -10.29
C LEU A 135 -3.11 4.07 -9.96
N SER A 136 -3.17 3.43 -8.81
CA SER A 136 -4.39 2.84 -8.26
C SER A 136 -4.45 3.01 -6.75
N PHE A 137 -5.67 3.07 -6.22
CA PHE A 137 -5.95 3.15 -4.80
C PHE A 137 -6.71 1.89 -4.39
N LEU A 138 -6.19 1.15 -3.41
CA LEU A 138 -6.86 0.00 -2.83
C LEU A 138 -7.42 0.38 -1.47
N ASP A 139 -8.73 0.43 -1.38
CA ASP A 139 -9.39 0.76 -0.12
C ASP A 139 -9.45 -0.48 0.79
N LEU A 140 -8.67 -0.45 1.87
CA LEU A 140 -8.74 -1.38 2.99
C LEU A 140 -9.23 -0.70 4.28
N TYR A 141 -9.58 0.58 4.22
CA TYR A 141 -10.11 1.31 5.37
C TYR A 141 -11.50 0.75 5.76
N TYR A 142 -12.45 0.78 4.83
CA TYR A 142 -13.82 0.33 5.11
C TYR A 142 -13.95 -1.17 5.38
N PRO A 143 -13.29 -2.09 4.66
CA PRO A 143 -13.35 -3.52 5.00
C PRO A 143 -12.87 -3.88 6.41
N MET A 144 -12.07 -3.01 7.04
CA MET A 144 -11.59 -3.21 8.40
C MET A 144 -12.52 -2.66 9.49
N LEU A 145 -13.63 -2.02 9.12
CA LEU A 145 -14.60 -1.45 10.05
C LEU A 145 -15.79 -2.40 10.27
N ASP A 146 -16.38 -2.30 11.45
CA ASP A 146 -17.67 -2.91 11.76
C ASP A 146 -18.86 -2.08 11.22
N GLU A 147 -20.07 -2.57 11.37
CA GLU A 147 -21.29 -1.89 10.93
C GLU A 147 -21.52 -0.52 11.59
N ARG A 148 -20.86 -0.25 12.70
CA ARG A 148 -20.91 1.04 13.42
C ARG A 148 -19.77 1.98 13.00
N GLY A 149 -18.94 1.54 12.06
CA GLY A 149 -17.78 2.28 11.57
C GLY A 149 -16.57 2.23 12.51
N ASN A 150 -16.51 1.32 13.48
CA ASN A 150 -15.34 1.17 14.34
C ASN A 150 -14.39 0.11 13.81
N PRO A 151 -13.07 0.23 14.09
CA PRO A 151 -12.12 -0.80 13.71
C PRO A 151 -12.48 -2.12 14.41
N GLN A 152 -12.53 -3.21 13.63
CA GLN A 152 -12.83 -4.55 14.15
C GLN A 152 -11.63 -5.04 14.98
N PRO A 153 -11.76 -5.24 16.31
CA PRO A 153 -10.61 -5.60 17.16
C PRO A 153 -9.94 -6.91 16.76
N ALA A 154 -10.69 -7.86 16.20
CA ALA A 154 -10.17 -9.16 15.77
C ALA A 154 -9.13 -9.06 14.64
N LEU A 155 -9.11 -7.96 13.89
CA LEU A 155 -8.16 -7.71 12.80
C LEU A 155 -6.82 -7.16 13.29
N PHE A 156 -6.69 -6.92 14.60
CA PHE A 156 -5.49 -6.32 15.20
C PHE A 156 -4.91 -7.22 16.28
N GLU A 157 -3.61 -7.08 16.49
CA GLU A 157 -2.90 -7.65 17.64
C GLU A 157 -3.34 -6.96 18.94
N PRO A 158 -2.97 -7.48 20.13
CA PRO A 158 -3.34 -6.89 21.41
C PRO A 158 -2.93 -5.43 21.60
N ASP A 159 -1.94 -4.94 20.84
CA ASP A 159 -1.54 -3.52 20.84
C ASP A 159 -2.54 -2.61 20.12
N GLY A 160 -3.54 -3.18 19.45
CA GLY A 160 -4.57 -2.46 18.73
C GLY A 160 -4.06 -1.68 17.50
N LEU A 161 -2.82 -1.89 17.09
CA LEU A 161 -2.16 -1.18 15.99
C LEU A 161 -1.77 -2.11 14.84
N HIS A 162 -1.02 -3.16 15.15
CA HIS A 162 -0.52 -4.12 14.16
C HIS A 162 -1.61 -5.12 13.79
N LEU A 163 -1.50 -5.65 12.56
CA LEU A 163 -2.50 -6.61 12.06
C LEU A 163 -2.32 -7.98 12.71
N SER A 164 -3.43 -8.59 13.10
CA SER A 164 -3.51 -10.00 13.48
C SER A 164 -3.43 -10.91 12.25
N ALA A 165 -3.39 -12.23 12.47
CA ALA A 165 -3.50 -13.20 11.38
C ALA A 165 -4.79 -13.02 10.55
N GLN A 166 -5.91 -12.65 11.19
CA GLN A 166 -7.17 -12.36 10.49
C GLN A 166 -7.07 -11.07 9.66
N GLY A 167 -6.40 -10.04 10.19
CA GLY A 167 -6.14 -8.80 9.48
C GLY A 167 -5.30 -9.03 8.21
N TYR A 168 -4.26 -9.85 8.32
CA TYR A 168 -3.46 -10.23 7.14
C TYR A 168 -4.23 -11.09 6.14
N ALA A 169 -5.12 -11.97 6.59
CA ALA A 169 -5.97 -12.76 5.70
C ALA A 169 -6.91 -11.86 4.87
N LEU A 170 -7.53 -10.86 5.49
CA LEU A 170 -8.32 -9.85 4.80
C LEU A 170 -7.47 -9.09 3.77
N TRP A 171 -6.30 -8.60 4.19
CA TRP A 171 -5.39 -7.87 3.29
C TRP A 171 -4.94 -8.73 2.10
N GLN A 172 -4.61 -9.99 2.34
CA GLN A 172 -4.23 -10.94 1.29
C GLN A 172 -5.33 -11.11 0.25
N GLN A 173 -6.57 -11.28 0.70
CA GLN A 173 -7.73 -11.44 -0.19
C GLN A 173 -7.89 -10.21 -1.09
N GLU A 174 -7.98 -9.03 -0.51
CA GLU A 174 -8.23 -7.79 -1.25
C GLU A 174 -7.07 -7.42 -2.20
N ILE A 175 -5.84 -7.53 -1.71
CA ILE A 175 -4.65 -7.30 -2.54
C ILE A 175 -4.59 -8.31 -3.69
N SER A 176 -4.92 -9.59 -3.46
CA SER A 176 -4.92 -10.60 -4.53
C SER A 176 -5.92 -10.29 -5.63
N ILE A 177 -7.11 -9.80 -5.27
CA ILE A 177 -8.13 -9.37 -6.23
C ILE A 177 -7.61 -8.19 -7.06
N HIS A 178 -7.04 -7.20 -6.39
CA HIS A 178 -6.51 -5.98 -7.02
C HIS A 178 -5.34 -6.28 -7.97
N LEU A 179 -4.39 -7.12 -7.55
CA LEU A 179 -3.25 -7.54 -8.36
C LEU A 179 -3.71 -8.29 -9.63
N LYS A 180 -4.69 -9.18 -9.52
CA LYS A 180 -5.27 -9.88 -10.69
C LYS A 180 -5.87 -8.91 -11.69
N HIS A 181 -6.44 -7.81 -11.22
CA HIS A 181 -7.03 -6.80 -12.10
C HIS A 181 -5.96 -5.99 -12.84
N ILE A 182 -4.91 -5.55 -12.14
CA ILE A 182 -3.86 -4.68 -12.71
C ILE A 182 -2.86 -5.45 -13.58
N LEU A 183 -2.48 -6.66 -13.15
CA LEU A 183 -1.45 -7.45 -13.83
C LEU A 183 -1.99 -8.35 -14.95
N ARG A 184 -3.28 -8.26 -15.30
CA ARG A 184 -3.82 -8.96 -16.48
C ARG A 184 -3.07 -8.46 -17.72
N PRO A 185 -2.58 -9.37 -18.59
CA PRO A 185 -2.12 -8.95 -19.91
C PRO A 185 -3.27 -8.18 -20.59
N HIS A 186 -3.02 -6.96 -20.98
CA HIS A 186 -3.96 -6.26 -21.86
C HIS A 186 -3.97 -7.05 -23.18
N SER A 187 -4.97 -7.90 -23.37
CA SER A 187 -5.30 -8.43 -24.69
C SER A 187 -5.81 -7.24 -25.51
N TYR A 188 -4.88 -6.58 -26.19
CA TYR A 188 -5.28 -5.67 -27.26
C TYR A 188 -6.00 -6.53 -28.30
N PRO A 189 -7.25 -6.21 -28.66
CA PRO A 189 -7.83 -6.79 -29.87
C PRO A 189 -6.99 -6.27 -31.04
N HIS A 190 -6.32 -7.19 -31.72
CA HIS A 190 -5.73 -6.88 -33.01
C HIS A 190 -6.86 -6.41 -33.93
N GLN A 191 -6.85 -5.13 -34.28
CA GLN A 191 -7.59 -4.60 -35.42
C GLN A 191 -6.74 -4.75 -36.69
#